data_db9a6e97d8a59305e1ac4992377d39ac
#
_entry.id   db9a6e97d8a59305e1ac4992377d39ac
#
_cell.length_a   1.000
_cell.length_b   1.000
_cell.length_c   1.000
_cell.angle_alpha   90.00
_cell.angle_beta   90.00
_cell.angle_gamma   90.00
#
_symmetry.space_group_name_H-M   'P 1'
#
loop_
_entity.id
_entity.type
_entity.pdbx_description
1 polymer ?
#
loop_
_entity_poly.entity_id
_entity_poly.type
_entity_poly.pdbx_seq_one_letter_code
_entity_poly.pdbx_strand_id
1 'polypeptide(L)'
;MFSNRPALDIQYSPDTATMTELGLNGLGSAELQADVYRIRDLVQTRLLAETEGEIALRDQPQIRSMIETFFNKILAEENLLYGRAQRTALLEWIWADILGYGPLEPLLKDETVTEVMVNGSNDVYIERYGIIERTGVTFQDDSHVMRIIDRIVSPLGRRVDESTPMVDARLPTGYRINATIPPLSLDGPILTIRKFAH
;
A
#
# COMPACT_ATOMS: atom_id res chain seq x y z
N MET A 1 11.67 -19.52 39.01
CA MET A 1 12.78 -18.65 38.56
C MET A 1 12.57 -18.41 37.07
N PHE A 2 11.83 -17.38 36.71
CA PHE A 2 11.62 -17.00 35.30
C PHE A 2 12.68 -15.97 34.93
N SER A 3 13.56 -16.38 34.03
CA SER A 3 14.65 -15.55 33.51
C SER A 3 14.06 -14.37 32.72
N ASN A 4 14.36 -13.17 33.20
CA ASN A 4 14.07 -11.89 32.57
C ASN A 4 14.92 -11.79 31.29
N ARG A 5 14.31 -12.01 30.12
CA ARG A 5 14.96 -11.68 28.86
C ARG A 5 14.84 -10.16 28.67
N PRO A 6 15.94 -9.45 28.45
CA PRO A 6 15.84 -8.03 28.12
C PRO A 6 15.06 -7.85 26.82
N ALA A 7 14.14 -6.90 26.83
CA ALA A 7 13.50 -6.41 25.62
C ALA A 7 14.63 -5.98 24.66
N LEU A 8 14.60 -6.52 23.45
CA LEU A 8 15.44 -6.03 22.36
C LEU A 8 15.02 -4.58 22.08
N ASP A 9 15.81 -3.63 22.55
CA ASP A 9 15.76 -2.26 22.07
C ASP A 9 16.15 -2.28 20.59
N ILE A 10 15.14 -2.46 19.75
CA ILE A 10 15.29 -2.27 18.31
C ILE A 10 15.43 -0.76 18.12
N GLN A 11 16.66 -0.30 18.00
CA GLN A 11 16.93 1.07 17.60
C GLN A 11 16.34 1.28 16.21
N TYR A 12 15.22 1.99 16.18
CA TYR A 12 14.62 2.52 14.95
C TYR A 12 15.60 3.53 14.34
N SER A 13 16.26 3.13 13.27
CA SER A 13 16.87 4.07 12.34
C SER A 13 15.85 4.29 11.23
N PRO A 14 15.23 5.47 11.16
CA PRO A 14 14.39 5.79 10.02
C PRO A 14 15.33 5.86 8.81
N ASP A 15 15.36 4.80 8.02
CA ASP A 15 16.03 4.87 6.75
C ASP A 15 15.21 5.82 5.86
N THR A 16 15.66 7.06 5.87
CA THR A 16 15.15 8.21 5.11
C THR A 16 15.16 7.89 3.60
N ALA A 17 15.87 6.86 3.17
CA ALA A 17 16.02 6.43 1.79
C ALA A 17 14.68 5.94 1.20
N THR A 18 13.86 5.18 1.94
CA THR A 18 12.63 4.57 1.39
C THR A 18 11.54 5.60 1.08
N MET A 19 11.46 6.65 1.88
CA MET A 19 10.58 7.80 1.60
C MET A 19 11.19 8.76 0.56
N THR A 20 12.52 8.83 0.47
CA THR A 20 13.26 9.65 -0.51
C THR A 20 13.07 9.10 -1.93
N GLU A 21 13.05 7.78 -2.12
CA GLU A 21 12.87 7.15 -3.43
C GLU A 21 11.46 7.37 -4.01
N LEU A 22 10.44 7.56 -3.18
CA LEU A 22 9.08 7.90 -3.64
C LEU A 22 8.88 9.40 -3.88
N GLY A 23 9.90 10.23 -3.64
CA GLY A 23 9.75 11.68 -3.73
C GLY A 23 8.81 12.28 -2.68
N LEU A 24 8.33 11.47 -1.74
CA LEU A 24 7.42 11.89 -0.67
C LEU A 24 8.15 12.56 0.50
N ASN A 25 9.47 12.46 0.60
CA ASN A 25 10.27 13.17 1.62
C ASN A 25 10.31 14.69 1.43
N GLY A 26 9.93 15.20 0.25
CA GLY A 26 9.69 16.62 0.05
C GLY A 26 8.28 17.07 0.45
N LEU A 27 7.42 16.13 0.79
CA LEU A 27 6.03 16.32 1.18
C LEU A 27 5.85 16.29 2.71
N GLY A 28 6.86 16.63 3.45
CA GLY A 28 7.04 16.44 4.89
C GLY A 28 6.04 17.08 5.85
N SER A 29 4.83 17.41 5.44
CA SER A 29 3.78 17.88 6.35
C SER A 29 2.58 16.94 6.37
N ALA A 30 1.95 16.81 7.55
CA ALA A 30 0.69 16.08 7.71
C ALA A 30 -0.42 16.61 6.77
N GLU A 31 -0.36 17.90 6.42
CA GLU A 31 -1.27 18.53 5.46
C GLU A 31 -1.17 17.92 4.06
N LEU A 32 0.04 17.62 3.61
CA LEU A 32 0.23 17.05 2.30
C LEU A 32 -0.16 15.57 2.22
N GLN A 33 0.02 14.82 3.31
CA GLN A 33 -0.52 13.46 3.39
C GLN A 33 -2.05 13.46 3.32
N ALA A 34 -2.71 14.39 3.99
CA ALA A 34 -4.16 14.54 3.92
C ALA A 34 -4.62 14.91 2.50
N ASP A 35 -3.90 15.82 1.82
CA ASP A 35 -4.19 16.20 0.44
C ASP A 35 -4.02 15.02 -0.53
N VAL A 36 -2.97 14.21 -0.37
CA VAL A 36 -2.73 13.04 -1.21
C VAL A 36 -3.89 12.04 -1.13
N TYR A 37 -4.34 11.71 0.07
CA TYR A 37 -5.48 10.81 0.23
C TYR A 37 -6.78 11.40 -0.33
N ARG A 38 -7.02 12.71 -0.11
CA ARG A 38 -8.18 13.40 -0.67
C ARG A 38 -8.18 13.40 -2.19
N ILE A 39 -7.05 13.72 -2.81
CA ILE A 39 -6.89 13.70 -4.29
C ILE A 39 -7.12 12.28 -4.80
N ARG A 40 -6.53 11.26 -4.16
CA ARG A 40 -6.72 9.86 -4.51
C ARG A 40 -8.21 9.47 -4.47
N ASP A 41 -8.93 9.83 -3.41
CA ASP A 41 -10.34 9.50 -3.24
C ASP A 41 -11.20 10.15 -4.34
N LEU A 42 -10.90 11.40 -4.69
CA LEU A 42 -11.58 12.10 -5.78
C LEU A 42 -11.28 11.46 -7.14
N VAL A 43 -10.03 11.07 -7.41
CA VAL A 43 -9.65 10.35 -8.63
C VAL A 43 -10.37 9.01 -8.70
N GLN A 44 -10.35 8.24 -7.62
CA GLN A 44 -11.00 6.93 -7.55
C GLN A 44 -12.52 7.03 -7.76
N THR A 45 -13.17 8.02 -7.15
CA THR A 45 -14.61 8.25 -7.31
C THR A 45 -14.97 8.54 -8.77
N ARG A 46 -14.20 9.41 -9.45
CA ARG A 46 -14.42 9.70 -10.87
C ARG A 46 -14.15 8.50 -11.77
N LEU A 47 -13.10 7.76 -11.46
CA LEU A 47 -12.74 6.56 -12.20
C LEU A 47 -13.84 5.51 -12.12
N LEU A 48 -14.37 5.24 -10.92
CA LEU A 48 -15.47 4.31 -10.71
C LEU A 48 -16.75 4.73 -11.45
N ALA A 49 -17.07 6.02 -11.44
CA ALA A 49 -18.22 6.56 -12.15
C ALA A 49 -18.08 6.40 -13.68
N GLU A 50 -16.89 6.66 -14.24
CA GLU A 50 -16.64 6.56 -15.68
C GLU A 50 -16.53 5.11 -16.16
N THR A 51 -16.11 4.19 -15.29
CA THR A 51 -15.94 2.77 -15.63
C THR A 51 -17.10 1.90 -15.20
N GLU A 52 -18.17 2.50 -14.65
CA GLU A 52 -19.32 1.77 -14.09
C GLU A 52 -18.91 0.70 -13.05
N GLY A 53 -17.78 0.95 -12.34
CA GLY A 53 -17.20 0.03 -11.38
C GLY A 53 -16.33 -1.09 -11.96
N GLU A 54 -16.21 -1.20 -13.28
CA GLU A 54 -15.48 -2.29 -13.96
C GLU A 54 -14.02 -1.96 -14.28
N ILE A 55 -13.28 -1.44 -13.30
CA ILE A 55 -11.86 -1.09 -13.48
C ILE A 55 -11.02 -2.30 -13.90
N ALA A 56 -11.27 -3.47 -13.30
CA ALA A 56 -10.48 -4.68 -13.51
C ALA A 56 -10.58 -5.27 -14.92
N LEU A 57 -11.63 -4.94 -15.67
CA LEU A 57 -11.89 -5.46 -17.02
C LEU A 57 -11.29 -4.58 -18.13
N ARG A 58 -10.77 -3.39 -17.76
CA ARG A 58 -10.23 -2.44 -18.73
C ARG A 58 -8.72 -2.58 -18.88
N ASP A 59 -8.24 -2.15 -20.05
CA ASP A 59 -6.80 -2.14 -20.36
C ASP A 59 -6.04 -1.19 -19.43
N GLN A 60 -4.96 -1.67 -18.82
CA GLN A 60 -4.14 -0.95 -17.85
C GLN A 60 -3.64 0.43 -18.36
N PRO A 61 -3.15 0.57 -19.62
CA PRO A 61 -2.78 1.86 -20.17
C PRO A 61 -3.93 2.86 -20.23
N GLN A 62 -5.14 2.41 -20.58
CA GLN A 62 -6.33 3.28 -20.60
C GLN A 62 -6.67 3.80 -19.21
N ILE A 63 -6.68 2.92 -18.21
CA ILE A 63 -6.96 3.30 -16.82
C ILE A 63 -5.90 4.29 -16.30
N ARG A 64 -4.62 4.07 -16.59
CA ARG A 64 -3.56 5.03 -16.23
C ARG A 64 -3.79 6.40 -16.83
N SER A 65 -4.14 6.48 -18.11
CA SER A 65 -4.44 7.73 -18.81
C SER A 65 -5.66 8.45 -18.20
N MET A 66 -6.71 7.70 -17.82
CA MET A 66 -7.88 8.25 -17.15
C MET A 66 -7.53 8.82 -15.77
N ILE A 67 -6.74 8.08 -14.98
CA ILE A 67 -6.26 8.55 -13.67
C ILE A 67 -5.47 9.86 -13.82
N GLU A 68 -4.55 9.93 -14.78
CA GLU A 68 -3.77 11.14 -15.05
C GLU A 68 -4.66 12.33 -15.45
N THR A 69 -5.66 12.08 -16.29
CA THR A 69 -6.62 13.10 -16.71
C THR A 69 -7.42 13.63 -15.52
N PHE A 70 -7.96 12.75 -14.69
CA PHE A 70 -8.71 13.14 -13.49
C PHE A 70 -7.83 13.83 -12.45
N PHE A 71 -6.61 13.35 -12.24
CA PHE A 71 -5.64 13.97 -11.37
C PHE A 71 -5.37 15.44 -11.78
N ASN A 72 -5.03 15.66 -13.05
CA ASN A 72 -4.77 17.02 -13.55
C ASN A 72 -5.99 17.94 -13.43
N LYS A 73 -7.20 17.41 -13.68
CA LYS A 73 -8.44 18.16 -13.55
C LYS A 73 -8.73 18.53 -12.09
N ILE A 74 -8.52 17.60 -11.15
CA ILE A 74 -8.70 17.84 -9.72
C ILE A 74 -7.72 18.88 -9.22
N LEU A 75 -6.44 18.81 -9.61
CA LEU A 75 -5.46 19.83 -9.22
C LEU A 75 -5.88 21.24 -9.69
N ALA A 76 -6.44 21.35 -10.88
CA ALA A 76 -6.92 22.62 -11.42
C ALA A 76 -8.17 23.14 -10.70
N GLU A 77 -9.15 22.26 -10.44
CA GLU A 77 -10.41 22.60 -9.75
C GLU A 77 -10.19 23.02 -8.29
N GLU A 78 -9.25 22.35 -7.60
CA GLU A 78 -8.90 22.62 -6.21
C GLU A 78 -7.84 23.72 -6.05
N ASN A 79 -7.36 24.31 -7.15
CA ASN A 79 -6.29 25.28 -7.18
C ASN A 79 -4.99 24.81 -6.47
N LEU A 80 -4.67 23.53 -6.57
CA LEU A 80 -3.49 22.94 -5.96
C LEU A 80 -2.28 23.11 -6.86
N LEU A 81 -1.27 23.82 -6.36
CA LEU A 81 -0.04 24.12 -7.09
C LEU A 81 1.12 23.28 -6.57
N TYR A 82 1.47 22.24 -7.30
CA TYR A 82 2.63 21.41 -7.04
C TYR A 82 3.70 21.60 -8.11
N GLY A 83 4.96 21.56 -7.71
CA GLY A 83 6.08 21.52 -8.64
C GLY A 83 6.06 20.25 -9.49
N ARG A 84 6.78 20.25 -10.63
CA ARG A 84 6.80 19.12 -11.56
C ARG A 84 7.16 17.79 -10.89
N ALA A 85 8.21 17.78 -10.07
CA ALA A 85 8.66 16.58 -9.37
C ALA A 85 7.59 16.05 -8.40
N GLN A 86 6.95 16.96 -7.66
CA GLN A 86 5.87 16.60 -6.72
C GLN A 86 4.66 16.01 -7.45
N ARG A 87 4.25 16.61 -8.58
CA ARG A 87 3.13 16.09 -9.40
C ARG A 87 3.42 14.69 -9.91
N THR A 88 4.64 14.45 -10.40
CA THR A 88 5.03 13.10 -10.85
C THR A 88 4.97 12.10 -9.69
N ALA A 89 5.57 12.42 -8.55
CA ALA A 89 5.56 11.55 -7.38
C ALA A 89 4.15 11.26 -6.85
N LEU A 90 3.27 12.27 -6.81
CA LEU A 90 1.87 12.12 -6.42
C LEU A 90 1.11 11.22 -7.37
N LEU A 91 1.29 11.40 -8.68
CA LEU A 91 0.61 10.60 -9.68
C LEU A 91 1.08 9.13 -9.64
N GLU A 92 2.38 8.88 -9.48
CA GLU A 92 2.93 7.54 -9.31
C GLU A 92 2.39 6.86 -8.05
N TRP A 93 2.30 7.61 -6.94
CA TRP A 93 1.71 7.11 -5.71
C TRP A 93 0.23 6.75 -5.90
N ILE A 94 -0.56 7.60 -6.58
CA ILE A 94 -1.97 7.35 -6.87
C ILE A 94 -2.14 6.12 -7.77
N TRP A 95 -1.28 5.94 -8.78
CA TRP A 95 -1.28 4.73 -9.60
C TRP A 95 -1.02 3.47 -8.77
N ALA A 96 0.00 3.51 -7.90
CA ALA A 96 0.33 2.39 -7.02
C ALA A 96 -0.85 2.08 -6.09
N ASP A 97 -1.50 3.10 -5.54
CA ASP A 97 -2.61 2.93 -4.61
C ASP A 97 -3.89 2.42 -5.27
N ILE A 98 -4.21 2.89 -6.48
CA ILE A 98 -5.44 2.48 -7.20
C ILE A 98 -5.25 1.17 -7.97
N LEU A 99 -4.09 0.91 -8.57
CA LEU A 99 -3.87 -0.21 -9.48
C LEU A 99 -2.94 -1.29 -8.95
N GLY A 100 -2.12 -0.98 -7.95
CA GLY A 100 -1.09 -1.86 -7.43
C GLY A 100 -1.28 -2.23 -5.97
N TYR A 101 -0.15 -2.41 -5.29
CA TYR A 101 -0.09 -2.81 -3.88
C TYR A 101 -0.05 -1.61 -2.91
N GLY A 102 -0.41 -0.41 -3.40
CA GLY A 102 -0.43 0.81 -2.60
C GLY A 102 0.92 1.14 -1.96
N PRO A 103 0.93 1.48 -0.65
CA PRO A 103 2.16 1.82 0.06
C PRO A 103 3.23 0.73 0.08
N LEU A 104 2.86 -0.52 -0.25
CA LEU A 104 3.79 -1.66 -0.26
C LEU A 104 4.61 -1.77 -1.54
N GLU A 105 4.25 -1.05 -2.61
CA GLU A 105 4.92 -1.13 -3.92
C GLU A 105 6.45 -0.98 -3.84
N PRO A 106 7.01 0.00 -3.11
CA PRO A 106 8.45 0.14 -3.02
C PRO A 106 9.12 -1.04 -2.33
N LEU A 107 8.49 -1.56 -1.27
CA LEU A 107 9.01 -2.70 -0.52
C LEU A 107 9.03 -3.98 -1.36
N LEU A 108 8.00 -4.14 -2.20
CA LEU A 108 7.90 -5.30 -3.10
C LEU A 108 8.87 -5.20 -4.29
N LYS A 109 9.24 -4.00 -4.72
CA LYS A 109 10.24 -3.76 -5.77
C LYS A 109 11.68 -3.91 -5.28
N ASP A 110 11.92 -3.73 -3.97
CA ASP A 110 13.25 -3.92 -3.38
C ASP A 110 13.62 -5.41 -3.38
N GLU A 111 14.62 -5.77 -4.17
CA GLU A 111 15.08 -7.16 -4.33
C GLU A 111 15.69 -7.73 -3.04
N THR A 112 16.15 -6.88 -2.13
CA THR A 112 16.73 -7.30 -0.84
C THR A 112 15.67 -7.70 0.19
N VAL A 113 14.41 -7.28 -0.01
CA VAL A 113 13.29 -7.62 0.85
C VAL A 113 12.77 -9.02 0.47
N THR A 114 12.72 -9.92 1.45
CA THR A 114 12.23 -11.30 1.29
C THR A 114 10.81 -11.48 1.77
N GLU A 115 10.38 -10.70 2.76
CA GLU A 115 9.03 -10.75 3.31
C GLU A 115 8.55 -9.36 3.72
N VAL A 116 7.27 -9.08 3.49
CA VAL A 116 6.57 -7.86 3.93
C VAL A 116 5.43 -8.27 4.85
N MET A 117 5.37 -7.69 6.04
CA MET A 117 4.40 -7.99 7.07
C MET A 117 3.66 -6.72 7.49
N VAL A 118 2.36 -6.68 7.29
CA VAL A 118 1.46 -5.59 7.69
C VAL A 118 0.64 -6.04 8.90
N ASN A 119 0.72 -5.30 9.99
CA ASN A 119 -0.03 -5.55 11.22
C ASN A 119 -0.90 -4.32 11.53
N GLY A 120 -2.08 -4.22 10.91
CA GLY A 120 -2.90 -3.01 10.93
C GLY A 120 -2.29 -1.89 10.08
N SER A 121 -2.86 -0.69 10.17
CA SER A 121 -2.51 0.43 9.30
C SER A 121 -1.16 1.09 9.61
N ASN A 122 -0.63 0.93 10.82
CA ASN A 122 0.53 1.70 11.28
C ASN A 122 1.83 0.90 11.42
N ASP A 123 1.73 -0.43 11.36
CA ASP A 123 2.85 -1.31 11.66
C ASP A 123 3.18 -2.19 10.46
N VAL A 124 4.14 -1.73 9.65
CA VAL A 124 4.65 -2.46 8.50
C VAL A 124 6.11 -2.84 8.74
N TYR A 125 6.38 -4.13 8.68
CA TYR A 125 7.70 -4.71 8.84
C TYR A 125 8.15 -5.38 7.55
N ILE A 126 9.45 -5.49 7.38
CA ILE A 126 10.07 -6.29 6.32
C ILE A 126 11.09 -7.25 6.91
N GLU A 127 11.34 -8.34 6.18
CA GLU A 127 12.53 -9.15 6.38
C GLU A 127 13.53 -8.85 5.27
N ARG A 128 14.77 -8.57 5.66
CA ARG A 128 15.88 -8.34 4.75
C ARG A 128 17.12 -9.03 5.31
N TYR A 129 17.74 -9.90 4.51
CA TYR A 129 18.91 -10.69 4.94
C TYR A 129 18.69 -11.51 6.24
N GLY A 130 17.47 -12.00 6.46
CA GLY A 130 17.09 -12.74 7.67
C GLY A 130 16.86 -11.87 8.92
N ILE A 131 16.86 -10.54 8.78
CA ILE A 131 16.59 -9.60 9.87
C ILE A 131 15.25 -8.94 9.64
N ILE A 132 14.42 -8.93 10.69
CA ILE A 132 13.12 -8.24 10.68
C ILE A 132 13.34 -6.80 11.15
N GLU A 133 12.86 -5.85 10.36
CA GLU A 133 12.94 -4.43 10.68
C GLU A 133 11.60 -3.73 10.42
N ARG A 134 11.27 -2.75 11.27
CA ARG A 134 10.09 -1.92 11.08
C ARG A 134 10.37 -0.87 10.02
N THR A 135 9.42 -0.65 9.11
CA THR A 135 9.52 0.39 8.08
C THR A 135 8.86 1.70 8.53
N GLY A 136 9.07 2.76 7.78
CA GLY A 136 8.29 4.00 7.90
C GLY A 136 7.00 4.03 7.09
N VAL A 137 6.66 2.92 6.43
CA VAL A 137 5.45 2.79 5.60
C VAL A 137 4.23 2.67 6.50
N THR A 138 3.18 3.43 6.18
CA THR A 138 1.88 3.37 6.85
C THR A 138 0.75 3.41 5.82
N PHE A 139 -0.40 2.90 6.22
CA PHE A 139 -1.66 3.06 5.50
C PHE A 139 -2.47 4.19 6.12
N GLN A 140 -3.47 4.69 5.41
CA GLN A 140 -4.39 5.71 5.92
C GLN A 140 -5.14 5.23 7.16
N ASP A 141 -5.68 4.02 7.06
CA ASP A 141 -6.46 3.33 8.08
C ASP A 141 -6.56 1.83 7.75
N ASP A 142 -7.22 1.07 8.61
CA ASP A 142 -7.43 -0.36 8.40
C ASP A 142 -8.30 -0.67 7.17
N SER A 143 -9.22 0.23 6.82
CA SER A 143 -10.03 0.10 5.60
C SER A 143 -9.15 0.19 4.35
N HIS A 144 -8.09 1.00 4.38
CA HIS A 144 -7.10 1.04 3.31
C HIS A 144 -6.34 -0.30 3.19
N VAL A 145 -5.91 -0.89 4.31
CA VAL A 145 -5.30 -2.23 4.31
C VAL A 145 -6.26 -3.26 3.71
N MET A 146 -7.53 -3.24 4.10
CA MET A 146 -8.56 -4.13 3.59
C MET A 146 -8.74 -3.99 2.07
N ARG A 147 -8.75 -2.77 1.53
CA ARG A 147 -8.83 -2.54 0.08
C ARG A 147 -7.64 -3.13 -0.67
N ILE A 148 -6.44 -3.02 -0.11
CA ILE A 148 -5.23 -3.62 -0.71
C ILE A 148 -5.31 -5.15 -0.65
N ILE A 149 -5.73 -5.73 0.47
CA ILE A 149 -5.95 -7.18 0.57
C ILE A 149 -6.95 -7.66 -0.48
N ASP A 150 -8.11 -7.01 -0.58
CA ASP A 150 -9.14 -7.38 -1.56
C ASP A 150 -8.62 -7.31 -3.00
N ARG A 151 -7.90 -6.25 -3.34
CA ARG A 151 -7.28 -6.10 -4.66
C ARG A 151 -6.27 -7.20 -4.99
N ILE A 152 -5.54 -7.69 -3.99
CA ILE A 152 -4.58 -8.77 -4.17
C ILE A 152 -5.28 -10.11 -4.39
N VAL A 153 -6.36 -10.38 -3.65
CA VAL A 153 -6.97 -11.72 -3.62
C VAL A 153 -8.10 -11.90 -4.62
N SER A 154 -8.83 -10.84 -4.98
CA SER A 154 -9.96 -10.90 -5.92
C SER A 154 -9.57 -11.44 -7.30
N PRO A 155 -8.43 -11.07 -7.92
CA PRO A 155 -8.01 -11.65 -9.20
C PRO A 155 -7.68 -13.14 -9.12
N LEU A 156 -7.46 -13.68 -7.93
CA LEU A 156 -7.21 -15.11 -7.68
C LEU A 156 -8.53 -15.90 -7.51
N GLY A 157 -9.68 -15.24 -7.65
CA GLY A 157 -10.97 -15.84 -7.36
C GLY A 157 -11.16 -16.13 -5.86
N ARG A 158 -10.40 -15.46 -5.00
CA ARG A 158 -10.48 -15.58 -3.54
C ARG A 158 -11.22 -14.39 -2.96
N ARG A 159 -11.78 -14.58 -1.79
CA ARG A 159 -12.51 -13.57 -1.05
C ARG A 159 -12.12 -13.62 0.42
N VAL A 160 -12.05 -12.46 1.05
CA VAL A 160 -11.80 -12.31 2.49
C VAL A 160 -12.87 -11.39 3.04
N ASP A 161 -13.70 -11.93 3.95
CA ASP A 161 -14.77 -11.21 4.62
C ASP A 161 -14.99 -11.80 6.03
N GLU A 162 -15.94 -11.25 6.78
CA GLU A 162 -16.22 -11.69 8.15
C GLU A 162 -16.58 -13.19 8.25
N SER A 163 -17.15 -13.77 7.20
CA SER A 163 -17.50 -15.21 7.15
C SER A 163 -16.32 -16.09 6.74
N THR A 164 -15.37 -15.53 6.03
CA THR A 164 -14.11 -16.19 5.61
C THR A 164 -12.93 -15.24 5.90
N PRO A 165 -12.57 -15.08 7.19
CA PRO A 165 -11.67 -14.00 7.61
C PRO A 165 -10.18 -14.31 7.39
N MET A 166 -9.84 -15.34 6.63
CA MET A 166 -8.47 -15.72 6.33
C MET A 166 -8.34 -16.22 4.91
N VAL A 167 -7.22 -15.91 4.27
CA VAL A 167 -6.82 -16.44 2.98
C VAL A 167 -5.33 -16.78 2.96
N ASP A 168 -4.99 -17.89 2.34
CA ASP A 168 -3.62 -18.27 1.95
C ASP A 168 -3.65 -18.53 0.44
N ALA A 169 -2.80 -17.84 -0.33
CA ALA A 169 -2.77 -17.95 -1.77
C ALA A 169 -1.38 -17.70 -2.33
N ARG A 170 -1.19 -18.05 -3.61
CA ARG A 170 0.02 -17.78 -4.38
C ARG A 170 -0.34 -16.86 -5.54
N LEU A 171 0.39 -15.76 -5.69
CA LEU A 171 0.25 -14.83 -6.80
C LEU A 171 0.84 -15.42 -8.09
N PRO A 172 0.40 -14.95 -9.26
CA PRO A 172 1.04 -15.31 -10.54
C PRO A 172 2.54 -14.99 -10.60
N THR A 173 2.98 -13.97 -9.85
CA THR A 173 4.39 -13.63 -9.65
C THR A 173 5.17 -14.68 -8.86
N GLY A 174 4.46 -15.65 -8.27
CA GLY A 174 5.01 -16.67 -7.40
C GLY A 174 4.99 -16.31 -5.91
N TYR A 175 4.77 -15.06 -5.52
CA TYR A 175 4.72 -14.65 -4.12
C TYR A 175 3.61 -15.39 -3.37
N ARG A 176 3.89 -15.81 -2.15
CA ARG A 176 2.88 -16.35 -1.24
C ARG A 176 2.33 -15.25 -0.37
N ILE A 177 1.01 -15.21 -0.29
CA ILE A 177 0.29 -14.26 0.56
C ILE A 177 -0.51 -15.00 1.62
N ASN A 178 -0.56 -14.42 2.80
CA ASN A 178 -1.49 -14.78 3.86
C ASN A 178 -2.15 -13.49 4.36
N ALA A 179 -3.46 -13.47 4.42
CA ALA A 179 -4.18 -12.36 5.03
C ALA A 179 -5.18 -12.88 6.05
N THR A 180 -5.30 -12.15 7.17
CA THR A 180 -6.25 -12.43 8.24
C THR A 180 -6.88 -11.12 8.67
N ILE A 181 -8.22 -11.10 8.76
CA ILE A 181 -8.99 -9.91 9.09
C ILE A 181 -9.85 -10.11 10.34
N PRO A 182 -10.38 -9.03 10.94
CA PRO A 182 -11.39 -9.15 11.97
C PRO A 182 -12.61 -9.98 11.48
N PRO A 183 -13.22 -10.80 12.36
CA PRO A 183 -12.99 -10.94 13.79
C PRO A 183 -11.85 -11.88 14.19
N LEU A 184 -11.18 -12.53 13.25
CA LEU A 184 -10.13 -13.51 13.56
C LEU A 184 -8.84 -12.80 14.04
N SER A 185 -8.46 -11.67 13.42
CA SER A 185 -7.41 -10.79 13.92
C SER A 185 -8.03 -9.75 14.87
N LEU A 186 -7.42 -9.55 16.05
CA LEU A 186 -7.99 -8.69 17.09
C LEU A 186 -7.59 -7.21 16.94
N ASP A 187 -6.41 -6.96 16.38
CA ASP A 187 -5.78 -5.63 16.32
C ASP A 187 -5.79 -5.04 14.89
N GLY A 188 -6.79 -5.41 14.09
CA GLY A 188 -6.91 -4.96 12.70
C GLY A 188 -6.48 -6.01 11.67
N PRO A 189 -6.53 -5.67 10.38
CA PRO A 189 -6.17 -6.59 9.31
C PRO A 189 -4.67 -6.87 9.28
N ILE A 190 -4.32 -8.13 9.02
CA ILE A 190 -2.94 -8.60 8.89
C ILE A 190 -2.72 -9.09 7.46
N LEU A 191 -1.60 -8.72 6.87
CA LEU A 191 -1.19 -9.19 5.55
C LEU A 191 0.30 -9.54 5.55
N THR A 192 0.62 -10.75 5.13
CA THR A 192 2.00 -11.17 4.92
C THR A 192 2.20 -11.53 3.45
N ILE A 193 3.24 -10.96 2.84
CA ILE A 193 3.65 -11.25 1.46
C ILE A 193 5.08 -11.77 1.50
N ARG A 194 5.24 -13.06 1.21
CA ARG A 194 6.55 -13.68 1.13
C ARG A 194 6.99 -13.78 -0.33
N LYS A 195 8.10 -13.13 -0.62
CA LYS A 195 8.76 -13.20 -1.91
C LYS A 195 9.60 -14.48 -1.99
N PHE A 196 9.84 -15.01 -3.17
CA PHE A 196 10.83 -16.07 -3.30
C PHE A 196 12.23 -15.45 -3.14
N ALA A 197 13.01 -16.02 -2.22
CA ALA A 197 14.46 -15.84 -2.25
C ALA A 197 14.99 -16.52 -3.51
N HIS A 198 15.62 -15.76 -4.38
CA HIS A 198 16.43 -16.30 -5.48
C HIS A 198 17.78 -16.76 -4.95
#